data_f4c357ed056e19bada3784361d3ef385
#
_entry.id   f4c357ed056e19bada3784361d3ef385
#
_cell.length_a   1.000
_cell.length_b   1.000
_cell.length_c   1.000
_cell.angle_alpha   90.00
_cell.angle_beta   90.00
_cell.angle_gamma   90.00
#
_symmetry.space_group_name_H-M   'P 1'
#
loop_
_entity.id
_entity.type
_entity.pdbx_description
1 polymer ?
#
loop_
_entity_poly.entity_id
_entity_poly.type
_entity_poly.pdbx_seq_one_letter_code
_entity_poly.pdbx_strand_id
1 'polypeptide(L)'
;MLQRRFASSVYAVRRSLERMRDKRQRILADPEKYRKEQIEDRLPDDFDDLPEDEQMEIEAALEEVVASVDPSVLREEIQQLGKLIEQARALEGREIESKLVKLRIVLSDNNVFNDPKMKLLIFTEHKDTLDYLAGDGKDGRPLGKLQQWNLKTTQIHGGMKIGDRDTPGSRIYAEREFREDAQVLVATEAAGEGINLQFCWFMVNYDIPWNPVRLEQRMGRIHRYGQEHDCLIFNFVAANTREGRVLAKLLERLLEIRSELGTDQVFRDY
;
A
#
# COMPACT_ATOMS: atom_id res chain seq x y z
N MET A 1 -13.93 3.04 1.50
CA MET A 1 -13.06 2.59 0.40
C MET A 1 -12.18 3.70 -0.16
N LEU A 2 -12.67 4.67 -0.93
CA LEU A 2 -11.84 5.76 -1.48
C LEU A 2 -11.06 6.56 -0.42
N GLN A 3 -11.58 6.74 0.80
CA GLN A 3 -10.88 7.45 1.87
C GLN A 3 -9.55 6.78 2.29
N ARG A 4 -9.51 5.45 2.38
CA ARG A 4 -8.28 4.70 2.69
C ARG A 4 -7.22 4.89 1.59
N ARG A 5 -7.65 4.76 0.33
CA ARG A 5 -6.76 4.99 -0.81
C ARG A 5 -6.26 6.43 -0.86
N PHE A 6 -7.11 7.40 -0.49
CA PHE A 6 -6.70 8.80 -0.36
C PHE A 6 -5.69 9.03 0.78
N ALA A 7 -5.85 8.31 1.88
CA ALA A 7 -4.88 8.33 2.98
C ALA A 7 -3.55 7.66 2.61
N SER A 8 -3.55 6.75 1.63
CA SER A 8 -2.35 6.11 1.10
C SER A 8 -1.65 7.00 0.08
N SER A 9 -2.25 7.20 -1.10
CA SER A 9 -1.68 8.06 -2.14
C SER A 9 -2.76 8.64 -3.08
N VAL A 10 -2.51 9.83 -3.63
CA VAL A 10 -3.35 10.45 -4.67
C VAL A 10 -3.38 9.57 -5.91
N TYR A 11 -2.26 8.92 -6.24
CA TYR A 11 -2.17 7.96 -7.33
C TYR A 11 -3.16 6.79 -7.15
N ALA A 12 -3.24 6.19 -5.95
CA ALA A 12 -4.17 5.08 -5.68
C ALA A 12 -5.64 5.52 -5.84
N VAL A 13 -5.97 6.74 -5.41
CA VAL A 13 -7.31 7.32 -5.65
C VAL A 13 -7.59 7.48 -7.13
N ARG A 14 -6.69 8.09 -7.88
CA ARG A 14 -6.84 8.28 -9.33
C ARG A 14 -7.05 6.94 -10.06
N ARG A 15 -6.24 5.92 -9.73
CA ARG A 15 -6.40 4.58 -10.31
C ARG A 15 -7.76 3.97 -10.02
N SER A 16 -8.29 4.18 -8.79
CA SER A 16 -9.62 3.74 -8.43
C SER A 16 -10.71 4.48 -9.24
N LEU A 17 -10.61 5.81 -9.33
CA LEU A 17 -11.54 6.61 -10.13
C LEU A 17 -11.51 6.22 -11.62
N GLU A 18 -10.33 5.92 -12.18
CA GLU A 18 -10.20 5.41 -13.55
C GLU A 18 -10.92 4.06 -13.72
N ARG A 19 -10.72 3.10 -12.80
CA ARG A 19 -11.45 1.81 -12.82
C ARG A 19 -12.96 2.00 -12.71
N MET A 20 -13.42 2.88 -11.82
CA MET A 20 -14.85 3.22 -11.67
C MET A 20 -15.43 3.81 -12.96
N ARG A 21 -14.73 4.74 -13.59
CA ARG A 21 -15.15 5.33 -14.86
C ARG A 21 -15.20 4.29 -15.98
N ASP A 22 -14.14 3.51 -16.14
CA ASP A 22 -14.02 2.51 -17.22
C ASP A 22 -15.09 1.42 -17.07
N LYS A 23 -15.47 1.08 -15.83
CA LYS A 23 -16.57 0.17 -15.55
C LYS A 23 -17.92 0.77 -16.00
N ARG A 24 -18.22 2.02 -15.61
CA ARG A 24 -19.45 2.71 -16.03
C ARG A 24 -19.55 2.87 -17.54
N GLN A 25 -18.43 3.08 -18.22
CA GLN A 25 -18.38 3.09 -19.67
C GLN A 25 -18.75 1.74 -20.28
N ARG A 26 -18.28 0.62 -19.67
CA ARG A 26 -18.68 -0.74 -20.10
C ARG A 26 -20.16 -1.00 -19.88
N ILE A 27 -20.71 -0.61 -18.73
CA ILE A 27 -22.14 -0.73 -18.43
C ILE A 27 -22.96 0.08 -19.43
N LEU A 28 -22.55 1.30 -19.75
CA LEU A 28 -23.22 2.15 -20.72
C LEU A 28 -23.20 1.56 -22.15
N ALA A 29 -22.12 0.84 -22.49
CA ALA A 29 -21.99 0.19 -23.80
C ALA A 29 -22.89 -1.06 -23.93
N ASP A 30 -23.15 -1.82 -22.85
CA ASP A 30 -24.01 -3.01 -22.84
C ASP A 30 -24.81 -3.13 -21.53
N PRO A 31 -25.90 -2.36 -21.38
CA PRO A 31 -26.71 -2.36 -20.16
C PRO A 31 -27.47 -3.66 -19.89
N GLU A 32 -27.79 -4.43 -20.95
CA GLU A 32 -28.57 -5.68 -20.79
C GLU A 32 -27.68 -6.80 -20.24
N LYS A 33 -26.44 -6.89 -20.70
CA LYS A 33 -25.47 -7.83 -20.14
C LYS A 33 -25.25 -7.56 -18.66
N TYR A 34 -25.13 -6.29 -18.29
CA TYR A 34 -24.95 -5.88 -16.91
C TYR A 34 -26.12 -6.28 -16.01
N ARG A 35 -27.37 -6.08 -16.46
CA ARG A 35 -28.56 -6.48 -15.68
C ARG A 35 -28.61 -7.98 -15.37
N LYS A 36 -28.07 -8.82 -16.23
CA LYS A 36 -28.02 -10.27 -16.05
C LYS A 36 -26.92 -10.72 -15.08
N GLU A 37 -25.89 -9.92 -14.91
CA GLU A 37 -24.71 -10.21 -14.07
C GLU A 37 -24.79 -9.54 -12.69
N GLN A 38 -25.96 -8.96 -12.29
CA GLN A 38 -26.13 -8.38 -10.95
C GLN A 38 -25.95 -9.45 -9.87
N ILE A 39 -24.91 -9.29 -9.09
CA ILE A 39 -24.62 -10.13 -7.94
C ILE A 39 -25.16 -9.42 -6.69
N GLU A 40 -26.06 -10.07 -5.94
CA GLU A 40 -26.52 -9.63 -4.62
C GLU A 40 -25.47 -9.98 -3.55
N ASP A 41 -24.23 -9.55 -3.69
CA ASP A 41 -23.23 -9.79 -2.66
C ASP A 41 -23.11 -8.60 -1.70
N ARG A 42 -23.14 -8.93 -0.40
CA ARG A 42 -22.86 -7.99 0.70
C ARG A 42 -21.39 -8.05 1.05
N LEU A 43 -20.84 -6.94 1.54
CA LEU A 43 -19.50 -6.91 2.13
C LEU A 43 -19.42 -7.96 3.25
N PRO A 44 -18.47 -8.90 3.22
CA PRO A 44 -18.26 -9.82 4.32
C PRO A 44 -17.78 -9.06 5.57
N ASP A 45 -18.10 -9.59 6.74
CA ASP A 45 -17.76 -8.98 8.04
C ASP A 45 -16.25 -8.86 8.25
N ASP A 46 -15.47 -9.74 7.61
CA ASP A 46 -14.01 -9.81 7.63
C ASP A 46 -13.33 -9.09 6.45
N PHE A 47 -14.06 -8.24 5.71
CA PHE A 47 -13.55 -7.55 4.52
C PHE A 47 -12.20 -6.86 4.75
N ASP A 48 -12.02 -6.24 5.92
CA ASP A 48 -10.80 -5.51 6.26
C ASP A 48 -9.60 -6.44 6.51
N ASP A 49 -9.86 -7.72 6.74
CA ASP A 49 -8.85 -8.75 6.99
C ASP A 49 -8.52 -9.58 5.73
N LEU A 50 -9.26 -9.39 4.63
CA LEU A 50 -9.00 -10.09 3.37
C LEU A 50 -7.75 -9.56 2.66
N PRO A 51 -7.08 -10.39 1.84
CA PRO A 51 -6.05 -9.94 0.90
C PRO A 51 -6.55 -8.84 -0.04
N GLU A 52 -5.66 -7.94 -0.48
CA GLU A 52 -6.04 -6.78 -1.29
C GLU A 52 -6.73 -7.17 -2.62
N ASP A 53 -6.29 -8.26 -3.24
CA ASP A 53 -6.90 -8.81 -4.46
C ASP A 53 -8.35 -9.24 -4.25
N GLU A 54 -8.65 -9.92 -3.14
CA GLU A 54 -10.01 -10.27 -2.75
C GLU A 54 -10.85 -9.04 -2.37
N GLN A 55 -10.27 -8.09 -1.62
CA GLN A 55 -10.94 -6.81 -1.35
C GLN A 55 -11.29 -6.06 -2.64
N MET A 56 -10.37 -6.05 -3.62
CA MET A 56 -10.62 -5.41 -4.92
C MET A 56 -11.73 -6.11 -5.72
N GLU A 57 -11.83 -7.43 -5.68
CA GLU A 57 -12.90 -8.18 -6.34
C GLU A 57 -14.27 -7.88 -5.70
N ILE A 58 -14.34 -7.88 -4.36
CA ILE A 58 -15.55 -7.54 -3.62
C ILE A 58 -15.94 -6.08 -3.84
N GLU A 59 -14.98 -5.13 -3.79
CA GLU A 59 -15.23 -3.73 -4.12
C GLU A 59 -15.76 -3.57 -5.54
N ALA A 60 -15.20 -4.31 -6.50
CA ALA A 60 -15.66 -4.29 -7.87
C ALA A 60 -17.10 -4.84 -8.00
N ALA A 61 -17.45 -5.90 -7.28
CA ALA A 61 -18.81 -6.44 -7.26
C ALA A 61 -19.80 -5.46 -6.63
N LEU A 62 -19.44 -4.83 -5.49
CA LEU A 62 -20.29 -3.82 -4.83
C LEU A 62 -20.49 -2.56 -5.68
N GLU A 63 -19.48 -2.07 -6.36
CA GLU A 63 -19.63 -0.96 -7.30
C GLU A 63 -20.58 -1.31 -8.46
N GLU A 64 -20.68 -2.59 -8.79
CA GLU A 64 -21.60 -3.11 -9.80
C GLU A 64 -23.07 -3.00 -9.35
N VAL A 65 -23.35 -3.29 -8.09
CA VAL A 65 -24.68 -3.16 -7.50
C VAL A 65 -25.11 -1.69 -7.34
N VAL A 66 -24.17 -0.81 -7.02
CA VAL A 66 -24.44 0.62 -6.76
C VAL A 66 -24.49 1.46 -8.04
N ALA A 67 -23.92 1.00 -9.15
CA ALA A 67 -23.93 1.75 -10.39
C ALA A 67 -25.35 1.84 -10.98
N SER A 68 -25.78 3.06 -11.27
CA SER A 68 -27.07 3.27 -11.98
C SER A 68 -27.05 2.60 -13.35
N VAL A 69 -28.17 1.97 -13.72
CA VAL A 69 -28.37 1.37 -15.06
C VAL A 69 -29.01 2.37 -16.01
N ASP A 70 -29.43 3.53 -15.52
CA ASP A 70 -29.98 4.60 -16.37
C ASP A 70 -28.86 5.24 -17.19
N PRO A 71 -28.94 5.20 -18.53
CA PRO A 71 -27.88 5.74 -19.40
C PRO A 71 -27.61 7.23 -19.20
N SER A 72 -28.60 8.02 -18.76
CA SER A 72 -28.40 9.45 -18.52
C SER A 72 -27.57 9.69 -17.26
N VAL A 73 -27.89 8.97 -16.19
CA VAL A 73 -27.16 9.02 -14.92
C VAL A 73 -25.73 8.49 -15.10
N LEU A 74 -25.54 7.38 -15.83
CA LEU A 74 -24.20 6.85 -16.14
C LEU A 74 -23.33 7.85 -16.88
N ARG A 75 -23.90 8.60 -17.85
CA ARG A 75 -23.14 9.65 -18.57
C ARG A 75 -22.71 10.78 -17.64
N GLU A 76 -23.59 11.20 -16.73
CA GLU A 76 -23.25 12.23 -15.74
C GLU A 76 -22.16 11.75 -14.77
N GLU A 77 -22.26 10.51 -14.27
CA GLU A 77 -21.24 9.90 -13.40
C GLU A 77 -19.88 9.80 -14.10
N ILE A 78 -19.86 9.34 -15.37
CA ILE A 78 -18.64 9.25 -16.19
C ILE A 78 -18.00 10.64 -16.33
N GLN A 79 -18.80 11.67 -16.57
CA GLN A 79 -18.31 13.04 -16.69
C GLN A 79 -17.73 13.56 -15.37
N GLN A 80 -18.41 13.31 -14.24
CA GLN A 80 -17.94 13.70 -12.91
C GLN A 80 -16.63 12.98 -12.54
N LEU A 81 -16.56 11.66 -12.76
CA LEU A 81 -15.35 10.88 -12.57
C LEU A 81 -14.19 11.40 -13.44
N GLY A 82 -14.47 11.77 -14.68
CA GLY A 82 -13.48 12.39 -15.58
C GLY A 82 -12.87 13.67 -14.97
N LYS A 83 -13.69 14.56 -14.43
CA LYS A 83 -13.23 15.79 -13.75
C LYS A 83 -12.36 15.48 -12.52
N LEU A 84 -12.79 14.52 -11.70
CA LEU A 84 -12.01 14.11 -10.51
C LEU A 84 -10.66 13.49 -10.89
N ILE A 85 -10.62 12.67 -11.95
CA ILE A 85 -9.37 12.10 -12.47
C ILE A 85 -8.39 13.20 -12.90
N GLU A 86 -8.87 14.22 -13.63
CA GLU A 86 -8.02 15.35 -14.03
C GLU A 86 -7.50 16.15 -12.83
N GLN A 87 -8.32 16.36 -11.81
CA GLN A 87 -7.90 17.01 -10.55
C GLN A 87 -6.83 16.18 -9.85
N ALA A 88 -7.01 14.85 -9.74
CA ALA A 88 -6.04 13.95 -9.15
C ALA A 88 -4.71 13.98 -9.91
N ARG A 89 -4.72 13.97 -11.25
CA ARG A 89 -3.51 14.09 -12.08
C ARG A 89 -2.77 15.40 -11.84
N ALA A 90 -3.51 16.51 -11.72
CA ALA A 90 -2.91 17.81 -11.44
C ALA A 90 -2.24 17.85 -10.05
N LEU A 91 -2.79 17.16 -9.06
CA LEU A 91 -2.19 17.03 -7.73
C LEU A 91 -0.94 16.15 -7.73
N GLU A 92 -0.97 15.02 -8.42
CA GLU A 92 0.21 14.15 -8.58
C GLU A 92 1.38 14.89 -9.22
N GLY A 93 1.11 15.70 -10.26
CA GLY A 93 2.14 16.46 -10.96
C GLY A 93 2.83 17.52 -10.10
N ARG A 94 2.22 17.96 -8.98
CA ARG A 94 2.81 18.95 -8.07
C ARG A 94 3.74 18.34 -7.02
N GLU A 95 3.76 17.03 -6.88
CA GLU A 95 4.56 16.29 -5.88
C GLU A 95 4.42 16.81 -4.42
N ILE A 96 3.27 17.41 -4.10
CA ILE A 96 2.98 18.00 -2.78
C ILE A 96 2.34 16.99 -1.81
N GLU A 97 2.28 15.74 -2.18
CA GLU A 97 1.71 14.69 -1.33
C GLU A 97 2.53 14.55 -0.04
N SER A 98 1.89 14.84 1.09
CA SER A 98 2.56 14.95 2.39
C SER A 98 3.33 13.68 2.79
N LYS A 99 2.79 12.50 2.49
CA LYS A 99 3.47 11.23 2.75
C LYS A 99 4.72 11.04 1.89
N LEU A 100 4.67 11.39 0.61
CA LEU A 100 5.82 11.30 -0.29
C LEU A 100 6.93 12.25 0.14
N VAL A 101 6.58 13.51 0.46
CA VAL A 101 7.52 14.50 0.99
C VAL A 101 8.14 14.00 2.31
N LYS A 102 7.30 13.47 3.22
CA LYS A 102 7.79 12.91 4.49
C LYS A 102 8.71 11.72 4.28
N LEU A 103 8.37 10.83 3.33
CA LEU A 103 9.25 9.70 2.97
C LEU A 103 10.62 10.22 2.55
N ARG A 104 10.68 11.18 1.63
CA ARG A 104 11.95 11.75 1.15
C ARG A 104 12.78 12.35 2.29
N ILE A 105 12.15 13.06 3.22
CA ILE A 105 12.81 13.61 4.41
C ILE A 105 13.38 12.48 5.27
N VAL A 106 12.57 11.47 5.62
CA VAL A 106 13.02 10.33 6.43
C VAL A 106 14.20 9.60 5.79
N LEU A 107 14.17 9.39 4.46
CA LEU A 107 15.26 8.74 3.75
C LEU A 107 16.54 9.61 3.74
N SER A 108 16.39 10.93 3.60
CA SER A 108 17.52 11.87 3.65
C SER A 108 18.15 11.94 5.03
N ASP A 109 17.33 12.09 6.08
CA ASP A 109 17.78 12.23 7.46
C ASP A 109 18.50 10.97 7.96
N ASN A 110 18.15 9.80 7.41
CA ASN A 110 18.79 8.52 7.72
C ASN A 110 19.83 8.08 6.69
N ASN A 111 20.32 8.99 5.86
CA ASN A 111 21.44 8.79 4.94
C ASN A 111 21.24 7.70 3.87
N VAL A 112 20.01 7.30 3.58
CA VAL A 112 19.68 6.22 2.62
C VAL A 112 20.20 6.52 1.21
N PHE A 113 20.16 7.78 0.79
CA PHE A 113 20.62 8.20 -0.54
C PHE A 113 22.13 8.10 -0.71
N ASN A 114 22.90 8.15 0.37
CA ASN A 114 24.37 8.16 0.33
C ASN A 114 24.98 6.81 0.74
N ASP A 115 24.19 5.90 1.30
CA ASP A 115 24.63 4.56 1.67
C ASP A 115 23.88 3.48 0.86
N PRO A 116 24.43 3.05 -0.29
CA PRO A 116 23.76 2.04 -1.14
C PRO A 116 23.69 0.65 -0.50
N LYS A 117 24.40 0.40 0.61
CA LYS A 117 24.34 -0.87 1.35
C LYS A 117 23.19 -0.90 2.33
N MET A 118 22.66 0.25 2.72
CA MET A 118 21.52 0.35 3.61
C MET A 118 20.28 -0.19 2.94
N LYS A 119 19.69 -1.25 3.49
CA LYS A 119 18.47 -1.85 2.97
C LYS A 119 17.24 -1.20 3.64
N LEU A 120 16.23 -0.91 2.84
CA LEU A 120 14.98 -0.30 3.28
C LEU A 120 13.79 -1.16 2.87
N LEU A 121 12.93 -1.47 3.83
CA LEU A 121 11.67 -2.15 3.62
C LEU A 121 10.52 -1.15 3.76
N ILE A 122 9.68 -1.03 2.74
CA ILE A 122 8.49 -0.17 2.77
C ILE A 122 7.25 -1.05 2.64
N PHE A 123 6.34 -0.96 3.62
CA PHE A 123 5.02 -1.58 3.54
C PHE A 123 3.94 -0.58 3.15
N THR A 124 3.06 -1.00 2.26
CA THR A 124 1.82 -0.30 1.89
C THR A 124 0.65 -1.28 1.83
N GLU A 125 -0.58 -0.81 2.06
CA GLU A 125 -1.77 -1.65 1.94
C GLU A 125 -2.20 -1.82 0.48
N HIS A 126 -1.91 -0.84 -0.38
CA HIS A 126 -2.46 -0.78 -1.73
C HIS A 126 -1.41 -1.05 -2.80
N LYS A 127 -1.72 -2.01 -3.70
CA LYS A 127 -0.88 -2.30 -4.86
C LYS A 127 -0.67 -1.06 -5.75
N ASP A 128 -1.69 -0.22 -5.91
CA ASP A 128 -1.54 1.03 -6.66
C ASP A 128 -0.47 1.94 -6.04
N THR A 129 -0.41 2.03 -4.70
CA THR A 129 0.64 2.79 -4.00
C THR A 129 2.00 2.12 -4.11
N LEU A 130 2.06 0.78 -4.08
CA LEU A 130 3.29 0.03 -4.35
C LEU A 130 3.82 0.36 -5.76
N ASP A 131 2.97 0.30 -6.79
CA ASP A 131 3.34 0.64 -8.17
C ASP A 131 3.77 2.11 -8.30
N TYR A 132 3.15 3.02 -7.56
CA TYR A 132 3.54 4.43 -7.50
C TYR A 132 4.94 4.63 -6.92
N LEU A 133 5.28 3.89 -5.87
CA LEU A 133 6.58 3.99 -5.21
C LEU A 133 7.68 3.25 -5.97
N ALA A 134 7.46 1.98 -6.28
CA ALA A 134 8.47 1.10 -6.87
C ALA A 134 8.49 1.06 -8.40
N GLY A 135 7.41 1.49 -9.06
CA GLY A 135 7.13 1.21 -10.47
C GLY A 135 6.44 -0.15 -10.65
N ASP A 136 5.71 -0.33 -11.73
CA ASP A 136 4.98 -1.58 -12.00
C ASP A 136 5.82 -2.65 -12.74
N GLY A 137 7.10 -2.39 -12.93
CA GLY A 137 8.04 -3.32 -13.55
C GLY A 137 7.78 -3.63 -15.03
N LYS A 138 6.86 -2.92 -15.69
CA LYS A 138 6.52 -3.15 -17.09
C LYS A 138 7.24 -2.17 -18.01
N ASP A 139 7.79 -2.68 -19.08
CA ASP A 139 8.45 -1.86 -20.10
C ASP A 139 7.51 -0.78 -20.67
N GLY A 140 8.06 0.43 -20.82
CA GLY A 140 7.34 1.56 -21.38
C GLY A 140 6.41 2.30 -20.41
N ARG A 141 6.38 1.92 -19.12
CA ARG A 141 5.65 2.65 -18.08
C ARG A 141 6.55 3.61 -17.30
N PRO A 142 5.95 4.66 -16.68
CA PRO A 142 6.72 5.58 -15.87
C PRO A 142 7.44 4.88 -14.72
N LEU A 143 8.65 5.34 -14.40
CA LEU A 143 9.40 4.91 -13.24
C LEU A 143 8.64 5.24 -11.96
N GLY A 144 8.73 4.36 -10.96
CA GLY A 144 8.25 4.65 -9.62
C GLY A 144 9.01 5.81 -8.96
N LYS A 145 8.42 6.42 -7.94
CA LYS A 145 9.02 7.59 -7.27
C LYS A 145 10.40 7.30 -6.68
N LEU A 146 10.60 6.12 -6.11
CA LEU A 146 11.90 5.71 -5.56
C LEU A 146 12.96 5.55 -6.67
N GLN A 147 12.56 5.00 -7.82
CA GLN A 147 13.43 4.88 -8.98
C GLN A 147 13.81 6.25 -9.55
N GLN A 148 12.86 7.21 -9.58
CA GLN A 148 13.14 8.62 -9.95
C GLN A 148 14.15 9.27 -9.00
N TRP A 149 14.26 8.79 -7.76
CA TRP A 149 15.26 9.22 -6.79
C TRP A 149 16.57 8.41 -6.85
N ASN A 150 16.79 7.65 -7.93
CA ASN A 150 17.96 6.79 -8.16
C ASN A 150 18.12 5.65 -7.14
N LEU A 151 17.04 5.21 -6.50
CA LEU A 151 17.07 4.05 -5.64
C LEU A 151 16.73 2.79 -6.43
N LYS A 152 17.56 1.76 -6.32
CA LYS A 152 17.27 0.43 -6.88
C LYS A 152 16.13 -0.21 -6.08
N THR A 153 15.04 -0.53 -6.74
CA THR A 153 13.82 -1.04 -6.10
C THR A 153 13.47 -2.43 -6.60
N THR A 154 12.96 -3.25 -5.72
CA THR A 154 12.20 -4.46 -6.03
C THR A 154 10.88 -4.46 -5.29
N GLN A 155 9.97 -5.35 -5.65
CA GLN A 155 8.62 -5.34 -5.09
C GLN A 155 8.10 -6.74 -4.83
N ILE A 156 7.25 -6.88 -3.80
CA ILE A 156 6.53 -8.11 -3.51
C ILE A 156 5.07 -7.78 -3.19
N HIS A 157 4.11 -8.46 -3.88
CA HIS A 157 2.68 -8.28 -3.66
C HIS A 157 1.91 -9.60 -3.84
N GLY A 158 0.63 -9.63 -3.43
CA GLY A 158 -0.22 -10.82 -3.41
C GLY A 158 -0.34 -11.52 -4.76
N GLY A 159 -0.45 -10.77 -5.85
CA GLY A 159 -0.55 -11.33 -7.21
C GLY A 159 0.73 -11.98 -7.76
N MET A 160 1.86 -11.98 -7.01
CA MET A 160 3.08 -12.66 -7.44
C MET A 160 3.08 -14.13 -7.02
N LYS A 161 3.53 -15.01 -7.92
CA LYS A 161 3.76 -16.42 -7.60
C LYS A 161 4.92 -16.57 -6.60
N ILE A 162 4.89 -17.63 -5.81
CA ILE A 162 5.99 -17.95 -4.88
C ILE A 162 7.28 -18.14 -5.68
N GLY A 163 7.27 -19.03 -6.68
CA GLY A 163 8.39 -19.32 -7.59
C GLY A 163 9.64 -19.84 -6.90
N ASP A 164 10.78 -19.58 -7.51
CA ASP A 164 12.11 -19.92 -7.01
C ASP A 164 13.09 -18.74 -7.15
N ARG A 165 14.36 -18.95 -6.77
CA ARG A 165 15.40 -17.90 -6.77
C ARG A 165 15.76 -17.40 -8.16
N ASP A 166 15.49 -18.15 -9.20
CA ASP A 166 15.93 -17.89 -10.58
C ASP A 166 14.75 -17.52 -11.51
N THR A 167 13.52 -17.51 -10.97
CA THR A 167 12.31 -17.11 -11.72
C THR A 167 12.02 -15.62 -11.54
N PRO A 168 12.37 -14.74 -12.50
CA PRO A 168 12.09 -13.31 -12.42
C PRO A 168 10.59 -13.03 -12.21
N GLY A 169 10.28 -12.06 -11.34
CA GLY A 169 8.90 -11.72 -11.00
C GLY A 169 8.23 -12.65 -9.98
N SER A 170 8.95 -13.62 -9.40
CA SER A 170 8.49 -14.41 -8.27
C SER A 170 8.85 -13.76 -6.93
N ARG A 171 8.18 -14.16 -5.84
CA ARG A 171 8.44 -13.62 -4.49
C ARG A 171 9.84 -13.98 -4.00
N ILE A 172 10.27 -15.25 -4.21
CA ILE A 172 11.61 -15.72 -3.80
C ILE A 172 12.70 -15.02 -4.61
N TYR A 173 12.47 -14.77 -5.90
CA TYR A 173 13.38 -13.97 -6.73
C TYR A 173 13.53 -12.54 -6.20
N ALA A 174 12.43 -11.87 -5.89
CA ALA A 174 12.43 -10.51 -5.38
C ALA A 174 13.10 -10.40 -3.98
N GLU A 175 12.95 -11.42 -3.11
CA GLU A 175 13.70 -11.49 -1.85
C GLU A 175 15.20 -11.57 -2.10
N ARG A 176 15.64 -12.43 -3.03
CA ARG A 176 17.05 -12.54 -3.42
C ARG A 176 17.57 -11.22 -3.99
N GLU A 177 16.82 -10.62 -4.91
CA GLU A 177 17.16 -9.33 -5.51
C GLU A 177 17.29 -8.23 -4.44
N PHE A 178 16.39 -8.18 -3.45
CA PHE A 178 16.49 -7.26 -2.33
C PHE A 178 17.74 -7.51 -1.49
N ARG A 179 18.11 -8.75 -1.26
CA ARG A 179 19.31 -9.11 -0.49
C ARG A 179 20.60 -8.73 -1.20
N GLU A 180 20.69 -9.01 -2.49
CA GLU A 180 21.92 -8.96 -3.26
C GLU A 180 22.14 -7.62 -3.99
N ASP A 181 21.10 -7.04 -4.60
CA ASP A 181 21.20 -5.88 -5.50
C ASP A 181 20.31 -4.71 -5.11
N ALA A 182 18.99 -4.89 -5.00
CA ALA A 182 18.07 -3.81 -4.73
C ALA A 182 18.27 -3.20 -3.34
N GLN A 183 18.21 -1.88 -3.25
CA GLN A 183 18.33 -1.15 -1.99
C GLN A 183 16.99 -1.07 -1.25
N VAL A 184 15.89 -0.99 -2.00
CA VAL A 184 14.53 -0.84 -1.43
C VAL A 184 13.64 -1.98 -1.88
N LEU A 185 12.98 -2.61 -0.91
CA LEU A 185 11.85 -3.51 -1.14
C LEU A 185 10.55 -2.78 -0.78
N VAL A 186 9.62 -2.68 -1.73
CA VAL A 186 8.24 -2.24 -1.45
C VAL A 186 7.33 -3.46 -1.45
N ALA A 187 6.56 -3.64 -0.38
CA ALA A 187 5.76 -4.83 -0.18
C ALA A 187 4.32 -4.51 0.25
N THR A 188 3.35 -5.32 -0.21
CA THR A 188 2.01 -5.36 0.37
C THR A 188 1.92 -6.47 1.42
N GLU A 189 0.82 -6.49 2.20
CA GLU A 189 0.61 -7.44 3.30
C GLU A 189 0.78 -8.90 2.88
N ALA A 190 0.17 -9.29 1.76
CA ALA A 190 0.22 -10.65 1.23
C ALA A 190 1.65 -11.15 0.91
N ALA A 191 2.62 -10.24 0.83
CA ALA A 191 4.02 -10.56 0.61
C ALA A 191 4.77 -10.93 1.91
N GLY A 192 4.20 -10.56 3.05
CA GLY A 192 4.86 -10.71 4.34
C GLY A 192 4.96 -12.15 4.86
N GLU A 193 4.22 -13.12 4.33
CA GLU A 193 4.24 -14.49 4.83
C GLU A 193 5.43 -15.30 4.28
N GLY A 194 6.22 -15.85 5.19
CA GLY A 194 7.30 -16.80 4.86
C GLY A 194 8.65 -16.20 4.45
N ILE A 195 8.79 -14.87 4.35
CA ILE A 195 10.04 -14.21 3.93
C ILE A 195 10.86 -13.78 5.15
N ASN A 196 12.16 -14.08 5.13
CA ASN A 196 13.10 -13.64 6.15
C ASN A 196 13.89 -12.41 5.68
N LEU A 197 13.56 -11.25 6.25
CA LEU A 197 14.20 -9.96 5.95
C LEU A 197 15.09 -9.44 7.07
N GLN A 198 15.62 -10.31 7.92
CA GLN A 198 16.43 -9.99 9.08
C GLN A 198 17.73 -9.22 8.76
N PHE A 199 18.20 -9.29 7.50
CA PHE A 199 19.34 -8.49 7.04
C PHE A 199 19.00 -7.00 6.82
N CYS A 200 17.71 -6.64 6.91
CA CYS A 200 17.21 -5.28 6.85
C CYS A 200 16.82 -4.83 8.27
N TRP A 201 17.20 -3.63 8.65
CA TRP A 201 16.87 -3.04 9.96
C TRP A 201 16.15 -1.71 9.84
N PHE A 202 15.89 -1.22 8.63
CA PHE A 202 15.16 0.01 8.38
C PHE A 202 13.84 -0.28 7.68
N MET A 203 12.73 0.09 8.33
CA MET A 203 11.37 -0.13 7.84
C MET A 203 10.56 1.16 7.86
N VAL A 204 9.76 1.36 6.82
CA VAL A 204 8.72 2.39 6.75
C VAL A 204 7.37 1.72 6.51
N ASN A 205 6.44 1.86 7.43
CA ASN A 205 5.04 1.59 7.18
C ASN A 205 4.42 2.83 6.53
N TYR A 206 4.37 2.84 5.20
CA TYR A 206 3.79 3.93 4.42
C TYR A 206 2.28 4.05 4.67
N ASP A 207 1.63 2.89 4.84
CA ASP A 207 0.28 2.75 5.35
C ASP A 207 0.29 1.84 6.57
N ILE A 208 -0.50 2.20 7.58
CA ILE A 208 -0.65 1.40 8.78
C ILE A 208 -1.88 0.52 8.62
N PRO A 209 -1.75 -0.80 8.84
CA PRO A 209 -2.88 -1.71 8.81
C PRO A 209 -3.84 -1.42 9.97
N TRP A 210 -5.13 -1.64 9.74
CA TRP A 210 -6.16 -1.50 10.77
C TRP A 210 -6.00 -2.51 11.90
N ASN A 211 -5.58 -3.72 11.56
CA ASN A 211 -5.33 -4.77 12.52
C ASN A 211 -3.94 -4.60 13.13
N PRO A 212 -3.82 -4.31 14.44
CA PRO A 212 -2.52 -4.13 15.10
C PRO A 212 -1.64 -5.39 15.03
N VAL A 213 -2.24 -6.59 14.97
CA VAL A 213 -1.49 -7.85 14.83
C VAL A 213 -0.70 -7.87 13.51
N ARG A 214 -1.25 -7.30 12.44
CA ARG A 214 -0.52 -7.17 11.16
C ARG A 214 0.68 -6.24 11.28
N LEU A 215 0.57 -5.16 12.05
CA LEU A 215 1.71 -4.27 12.29
C LEU A 215 2.83 -5.00 13.04
N GLU A 216 2.49 -5.80 14.04
CA GLU A 216 3.44 -6.66 14.76
C GLU A 216 4.07 -7.70 13.83
N GLN A 217 3.28 -8.34 12.97
CA GLN A 217 3.77 -9.27 11.96
C GLN A 217 4.76 -8.62 11.00
N ARG A 218 4.50 -7.37 10.56
CA ARG A 218 5.44 -6.61 9.73
C ARG A 218 6.74 -6.34 10.48
N MET A 219 6.68 -5.86 11.72
CA MET A 219 7.86 -5.62 12.54
C MET A 219 8.67 -6.89 12.76
N GLY A 220 8.00 -8.02 13.00
CA GLY A 220 8.61 -9.34 13.13
C GLY A 220 9.34 -9.86 11.88
N ARG A 221 9.27 -9.16 10.72
CA ARG A 221 10.06 -9.51 9.53
C ARG A 221 11.51 -9.07 9.65
N ILE A 222 11.77 -7.97 10.33
CA ILE A 222 13.11 -7.41 10.53
C ILE A 222 13.60 -7.57 11.98
N HIS A 223 12.70 -7.47 12.97
CA HIS A 223 13.04 -7.63 14.39
C HIS A 223 12.86 -9.10 14.79
N ARG A 224 13.96 -9.86 14.78
CA ARG A 224 14.00 -11.28 15.13
C ARG A 224 15.23 -11.59 15.94
N TYR A 225 15.20 -12.75 16.64
CA TYR A 225 16.37 -13.27 17.33
C TYR A 225 17.59 -13.35 16.38
N GLY A 226 18.71 -12.73 16.79
CA GLY A 226 19.92 -12.64 15.97
C GLY A 226 19.99 -11.40 15.08
N GLN A 227 19.10 -10.41 15.21
CA GLN A 227 19.26 -9.10 14.59
C GLN A 227 20.44 -8.35 15.25
N GLU A 228 21.42 -7.93 14.45
CA GLU A 228 22.67 -7.30 14.92
C GLU A 228 22.56 -5.77 15.01
N HIS A 229 21.51 -5.19 14.44
CA HIS A 229 21.28 -3.75 14.39
C HIS A 229 20.02 -3.33 15.12
N ASP A 230 20.01 -2.12 15.66
CA ASP A 230 18.80 -1.48 16.15
C ASP A 230 17.84 -1.24 15.01
N CYS A 231 16.61 -1.79 15.12
CA CYS A 231 15.60 -1.64 14.09
C CYS A 231 14.98 -0.23 14.12
N LEU A 232 15.10 0.48 13.02
CA LEU A 232 14.45 1.78 12.80
C LEU A 232 13.13 1.57 12.09
N ILE A 233 12.01 1.89 12.75
CA ILE A 233 10.66 1.69 12.20
C ILE A 233 9.91 3.01 12.22
N PHE A 234 9.52 3.49 11.04
CA PHE A 234 8.73 4.70 10.85
C PHE A 234 7.31 4.33 10.42
N ASN A 235 6.32 4.85 11.15
CA ASN A 235 4.92 4.67 10.86
C ASN A 235 4.31 5.98 10.33
N PHE A 236 3.83 5.99 9.08
CA PHE A 236 3.22 7.18 8.50
C PHE A 236 1.71 7.17 8.75
N VAL A 237 1.26 8.17 9.49
CA VAL A 237 -0.15 8.34 9.88
C VAL A 237 -0.71 9.56 9.18
N ALA A 238 -1.82 9.40 8.48
CA ALA A 238 -2.57 10.53 7.93
C ALA A 238 -3.42 11.16 9.06
N ALA A 239 -2.82 12.05 9.84
CA ALA A 239 -3.40 12.64 11.06
C ALA A 239 -4.80 13.27 10.87
N ASN A 240 -5.09 13.75 9.65
CA ASN A 240 -6.37 14.40 9.32
C ASN A 240 -7.49 13.41 8.97
N THR A 241 -7.22 12.10 8.95
CA THR A 241 -8.23 11.07 8.73
C THR A 241 -8.80 10.60 10.06
N ARG A 242 -10.01 9.98 10.03
CA ARG A 242 -10.62 9.36 11.21
C ARG A 242 -9.70 8.28 11.80
N GLU A 243 -9.14 7.48 10.93
CA GLU A 243 -8.23 6.38 11.21
C GLU A 243 -6.95 6.89 11.88
N GLY A 244 -6.33 7.90 11.29
CA GLY A 244 -5.13 8.52 11.84
C GLY A 244 -5.34 9.04 13.27
N ARG A 245 -6.50 9.63 13.56
CA ARG A 245 -6.85 10.10 14.91
C ARG A 245 -7.04 8.95 15.91
N VAL A 246 -7.67 7.85 15.48
CA VAL A 246 -7.86 6.68 16.35
C VAL A 246 -6.51 6.05 16.68
N LEU A 247 -5.66 5.87 15.67
CA LEU A 247 -4.35 5.27 15.85
C LEU A 247 -3.40 6.16 16.67
N ALA A 248 -3.42 7.48 16.44
CA ALA A 248 -2.65 8.41 17.26
C ALA A 248 -3.01 8.27 18.76
N LYS A 249 -4.32 8.23 19.07
CA LYS A 249 -4.79 8.00 20.45
C LYS A 249 -4.38 6.65 21.00
N LEU A 250 -4.35 5.61 20.17
CA LEU A 250 -3.95 4.27 20.61
C LEU A 250 -2.46 4.22 20.90
N LEU A 251 -1.64 4.85 20.08
CA LEU A 251 -0.20 4.98 20.31
C LEU A 251 0.11 5.83 21.55
N GLU A 252 -0.60 6.95 21.76
CA GLU A 252 -0.48 7.77 22.98
C GLU A 252 -0.81 6.92 24.24
N ARG A 253 -1.91 6.17 24.22
CA ARG A 253 -2.26 5.28 25.33
C ARG A 253 -1.22 4.18 25.58
N LEU A 254 -0.67 3.58 24.55
CA LEU A 254 0.39 2.58 24.70
C LEU A 254 1.65 3.18 25.32
N LEU A 255 2.00 4.42 24.96
CA LEU A 255 3.10 5.14 25.57
C LEU A 255 2.82 5.49 27.05
N GLU A 256 1.58 5.88 27.39
CA GLU A 256 1.15 6.11 28.78
C GLU A 256 1.27 4.83 29.62
N ILE A 257 0.71 3.73 29.14
CA ILE A 257 0.80 2.41 29.81
C ILE A 257 2.26 2.00 30.00
N ARG A 258 3.11 2.21 29.00
CA ARG A 258 4.55 1.95 29.11
C ARG A 258 5.19 2.79 30.21
N SER A 259 4.85 4.06 30.30
CA SER A 259 5.39 4.98 31.32
C SER A 259 4.91 4.63 32.75
N GLU A 260 3.67 4.16 32.89
CA GLU A 260 3.08 3.78 34.19
C GLU A 260 3.58 2.44 34.70
N LEU A 261 3.79 1.47 33.81
CA LEU A 261 4.24 0.12 34.16
C LEU A 261 5.74 0.03 34.44
N GLY A 262 6.53 1.07 34.14
CA GLY A 262 7.96 1.16 34.45
C GLY A 262 8.82 0.03 33.87
N THR A 263 8.29 -0.73 32.91
CA THR A 263 8.96 -1.91 32.35
C THR A 263 9.17 -1.74 30.87
N ASP A 264 10.44 -1.70 30.47
CA ASP A 264 10.89 -1.95 29.10
C ASP A 264 10.50 -3.38 28.60
N GLN A 265 9.86 -4.19 29.45
CA GLN A 265 9.56 -5.60 29.18
C GLN A 265 8.43 -5.82 28.18
N VAL A 266 7.45 -4.91 28.05
CA VAL A 266 6.33 -5.09 27.11
C VAL A 266 6.77 -5.05 25.65
N PHE A 267 7.97 -4.57 25.37
CA PHE A 267 8.54 -4.51 24.00
C PHE A 267 9.87 -5.27 23.85
N ARG A 268 10.33 -5.95 24.89
CA ARG A 268 11.56 -6.78 24.82
C ARG A 268 11.32 -8.26 24.55
N ASP A 269 10.11 -8.75 24.76
CA ASP A 269 9.78 -10.18 24.66
C ASP A 269 8.91 -10.55 23.45
N TYR A 270 8.80 -9.65 22.45
CA TYR A 270 8.09 -9.97 21.21
C TYR A 270 8.94 -9.71 19.98
#